data_c8e841e8d2d8cd146b82e5a8489cbd7d
#
_entry.id   c8e841e8d2d8cd146b82e5a8489cbd7d
#
_cell.length_a   1.000
_cell.length_b   1.000
_cell.length_c   1.000
_cell.angle_alpha   90.00
_cell.angle_beta   90.00
_cell.angle_gamma   90.00
#
_symmetry.space_group_name_H-M   'P 1'
#
loop_
_entity.id
_entity.type
_entity.pdbx_description
1 polymer ?
#
loop_
_entity_poly.entity_id
_entity_poly.type
_entity_poly.pdbx_seq_one_letter_code
_entity_poly.pdbx_strand_id
1 'polypeptide(L)'
;MNTLAVENLTIATPHRVIVDNVSLTIASGAILAVLGETGSGKSLIGSAIMGLVPKGVSVSGRVVINGRIYDASDGHALRSLWSKDIFLLPQEPLNALAPLLGADVQVGEQIKAPTALADAATALSAMQLDTEHHRKRPFELSGGMAQRVMAAIASVTCAGIVIADEPTKGLDADRRGMVAEVFKALRESGRAILLITHDIALVRLLADQIAFLDERTIIESGPAASVLRQPRTDYARRYIASDPSTWERRPYARSHTPKVIEADHLRIGIGNRVLADDLNFHCHAGHISALLGKSGIGKTTLGRTLLGQATPLGGSIRRPIASHGRFLQKLHQDPTRVFSPWQSLGRSMEDLRGLPDGEHILSEVPGLMQRFGLRRDLLARRPHQISGGEAQRLALVRILATKPGMLIADEPTSRLDPPVQEQVIRYLRKVADEDELAILLITHDGDLATAIADRRMLMVAEAASPAILHDITRAPLHNI
;
A
#
# COMPACT_ATOMS: atom_id res chain seq x y z
N MET A 1 -4.19 -26.12 -22.81
CA MET A 1 -4.20 -24.63 -22.75
C MET A 1 -4.57 -24.22 -21.37
N ASN A 2 -3.81 -23.34 -20.75
CA ASN A 2 -4.06 -22.89 -19.36
C ASN A 2 -5.16 -21.82 -19.38
N THR A 3 -6.41 -22.17 -19.11
CA THR A 3 -7.55 -21.26 -19.14
C THR A 3 -8.32 -21.30 -17.84
N LEU A 4 -8.79 -20.14 -17.39
CA LEU A 4 -9.66 -20.01 -16.23
C LEU A 4 -10.94 -19.28 -16.64
N ALA A 5 -12.09 -19.85 -16.30
CA ALA A 5 -13.34 -19.11 -16.34
C ALA A 5 -14.09 -19.28 -15.00
N VAL A 6 -14.77 -18.24 -14.61
CA VAL A 6 -15.69 -18.23 -13.47
C VAL A 6 -17.05 -17.85 -14.03
N GLU A 7 -18.08 -18.63 -13.70
CA GLU A 7 -19.43 -18.43 -14.23
C GLU A 7 -20.43 -18.29 -13.08
N ASN A 8 -21.15 -17.17 -13.11
CA ASN A 8 -22.24 -16.85 -12.17
C ASN A 8 -21.84 -17.03 -10.70
N LEU A 9 -20.62 -16.62 -10.34
CA LEU A 9 -20.11 -16.75 -8.97
C LEU A 9 -20.85 -15.81 -8.06
N THR A 10 -21.48 -16.38 -7.02
CA THR A 10 -22.09 -15.63 -5.93
C THR A 10 -21.51 -16.07 -4.61
N ILE A 11 -21.09 -15.09 -3.78
CA ILE A 11 -20.49 -15.31 -2.47
C ILE A 11 -21.29 -14.53 -1.44
N ALA A 12 -21.81 -15.23 -0.42
CA ALA A 12 -22.70 -14.60 0.57
C ALA A 12 -22.38 -15.07 1.99
N THR A 13 -22.59 -14.18 2.95
CA THR A 13 -22.72 -14.49 4.37
C THR A 13 -24.20 -14.69 4.69
N PRO A 14 -24.58 -15.23 5.88
CA PRO A 14 -25.99 -15.32 6.28
C PRO A 14 -26.75 -13.98 6.27
N HIS A 15 -26.04 -12.85 6.30
CA HIS A 15 -26.63 -11.55 6.44
C HIS A 15 -26.56 -10.68 5.17
N ARG A 16 -25.66 -11.00 4.23
CA ARG A 16 -25.49 -10.19 3.00
C ARG A 16 -24.80 -10.98 1.89
N VAL A 17 -25.14 -10.64 0.66
CA VAL A 17 -24.36 -11.02 -0.53
C VAL A 17 -23.12 -10.11 -0.59
N ILE A 18 -21.93 -10.67 -0.82
CA ILE A 18 -20.65 -9.95 -0.93
C ILE A 18 -20.24 -9.82 -2.40
N VAL A 19 -20.38 -10.91 -3.16
CA VAL A 19 -20.16 -10.95 -4.61
C VAL A 19 -21.40 -11.54 -5.23
N ASP A 20 -21.92 -10.92 -6.28
CA ASP A 20 -23.18 -11.28 -6.89
C ASP A 20 -23.03 -11.52 -8.39
N ASN A 21 -23.31 -12.75 -8.82
CA ASN A 21 -23.36 -13.17 -10.22
C ASN A 21 -22.15 -12.73 -11.07
N VAL A 22 -20.94 -12.88 -10.55
CA VAL A 22 -19.72 -12.49 -11.24
C VAL A 22 -19.27 -13.57 -12.23
N SER A 23 -18.99 -13.16 -13.47
CA SER A 23 -18.41 -14.03 -14.51
C SER A 23 -17.16 -13.39 -15.08
N LEU A 24 -16.07 -14.16 -15.18
CA LEU A 24 -14.75 -13.72 -15.64
C LEU A 24 -14.15 -14.84 -16.53
N THR A 25 -13.36 -14.46 -17.52
CA THR A 25 -12.64 -15.44 -18.37
C THR A 25 -11.21 -14.95 -18.63
N ILE A 26 -10.24 -15.85 -18.50
CA ILE A 26 -8.83 -15.58 -18.71
C ILE A 26 -8.29 -16.61 -19.71
N ALA A 27 -7.79 -16.15 -20.83
CA ALA A 27 -7.16 -16.98 -21.83
C ALA A 27 -5.74 -17.39 -21.39
N SER A 28 -5.21 -18.45 -22.00
CA SER A 28 -3.81 -18.84 -21.88
C SER A 28 -2.90 -17.70 -22.30
N GLY A 29 -1.89 -17.38 -21.48
CA GLY A 29 -0.96 -16.29 -21.75
C GLY A 29 -1.58 -14.90 -21.65
N ALA A 30 -2.65 -14.74 -20.85
CA ALA A 30 -3.29 -13.45 -20.60
C ALA A 30 -3.36 -13.11 -19.10
N ILE A 31 -3.35 -11.82 -18.82
CA ILE A 31 -3.52 -11.26 -17.46
C ILE A 31 -4.84 -10.48 -17.41
N LEU A 32 -5.77 -10.94 -16.56
CA LEU A 32 -6.96 -10.19 -16.19
C LEU A 32 -6.76 -9.51 -14.85
N ALA A 33 -6.83 -8.20 -14.79
CA ALA A 33 -6.81 -7.44 -13.56
C ALA A 33 -8.23 -7.18 -13.04
N VAL A 34 -8.48 -7.49 -11.76
CA VAL A 34 -9.71 -7.14 -11.06
C VAL A 34 -9.43 -5.98 -10.12
N LEU A 35 -10.04 -4.85 -10.41
CA LEU A 35 -9.93 -3.58 -9.67
C LEU A 35 -11.21 -3.30 -8.87
N GLY A 36 -11.09 -2.52 -7.80
CA GLY A 36 -12.22 -2.12 -6.96
C GLY A 36 -11.76 -1.70 -5.57
N GLU A 37 -12.64 -1.13 -4.76
CA GLU A 37 -12.31 -0.70 -3.39
C GLU A 37 -12.06 -1.87 -2.44
N THR A 38 -11.33 -1.61 -1.35
CA THR A 38 -11.13 -2.57 -0.27
C THR A 38 -12.47 -2.99 0.33
N GLY A 39 -12.67 -4.30 0.49
CA GLY A 39 -13.94 -4.84 0.99
C GLY A 39 -15.00 -5.07 -0.09
N SER A 40 -14.75 -4.78 -1.37
CA SER A 40 -15.68 -5.08 -2.47
C SER A 40 -15.82 -6.59 -2.77
N GLY A 41 -14.95 -7.45 -2.21
CA GLY A 41 -15.01 -8.91 -2.40
C GLY A 41 -13.97 -9.49 -3.37
N LYS A 42 -13.05 -8.68 -3.92
CA LYS A 42 -12.03 -9.15 -4.90
C LYS A 42 -11.24 -10.37 -4.41
N SER A 43 -10.66 -10.28 -3.20
CA SER A 43 -9.89 -11.38 -2.60
C SER A 43 -10.74 -12.63 -2.35
N LEU A 44 -12.05 -12.48 -2.12
CA LEU A 44 -12.96 -13.61 -1.97
C LEU A 44 -13.20 -14.32 -3.30
N ILE A 45 -13.16 -13.64 -4.45
CA ILE A 45 -13.20 -14.28 -5.77
C ILE A 45 -12.00 -15.22 -5.91
N GLY A 46 -10.77 -14.74 -5.64
CA GLY A 46 -9.56 -15.56 -5.63
C GLY A 46 -9.66 -16.75 -4.65
N SER A 47 -10.15 -16.49 -3.43
CA SER A 47 -10.36 -17.52 -2.42
C SER A 47 -11.39 -18.57 -2.84
N ALA A 48 -12.46 -18.18 -3.52
CA ALA A 48 -13.49 -19.09 -4.03
C ALA A 48 -12.91 -20.02 -5.10
N ILE A 49 -12.14 -19.49 -6.05
CA ILE A 49 -11.44 -20.28 -7.08
C ILE A 49 -10.48 -21.30 -6.45
N MET A 50 -9.84 -20.92 -5.35
CA MET A 50 -8.93 -21.79 -4.60
C MET A 50 -9.64 -22.79 -3.66
N GLY A 51 -10.95 -22.70 -3.47
CA GLY A 51 -11.67 -23.48 -2.46
C GLY A 51 -11.29 -23.12 -1.02
N LEU A 52 -10.88 -21.87 -0.77
CA LEU A 52 -10.40 -21.32 0.51
C LEU A 52 -11.41 -20.35 1.15
N VAL A 53 -12.68 -20.59 0.98
CA VAL A 53 -13.70 -19.68 1.53
C VAL A 53 -13.82 -19.83 3.05
N PRO A 54 -13.92 -18.73 3.82
CA PRO A 54 -14.06 -18.78 5.27
C PRO A 54 -15.32 -19.52 5.73
N LYS A 55 -15.27 -20.13 6.93
CA LYS A 55 -16.45 -20.76 7.54
C LYS A 55 -17.60 -19.76 7.68
N GLY A 56 -18.81 -20.18 7.34
CA GLY A 56 -20.01 -19.36 7.40
C GLY A 56 -20.24 -18.47 6.16
N VAL A 57 -19.39 -18.57 5.15
CA VAL A 57 -19.60 -17.97 3.84
C VAL A 57 -20.04 -19.05 2.85
N SER A 58 -21.15 -18.83 2.16
CA SER A 58 -21.65 -19.69 1.09
C SER A 58 -21.12 -19.23 -0.27
N VAL A 59 -20.85 -20.18 -1.14
CA VAL A 59 -20.43 -19.95 -2.53
C VAL A 59 -21.31 -20.75 -3.45
N SER A 60 -21.68 -20.17 -4.58
CA SER A 60 -22.35 -20.85 -5.69
C SER A 60 -21.81 -20.36 -7.02
N GLY A 61 -22.05 -21.11 -8.09
CA GLY A 61 -21.51 -20.85 -9.42
C GLY A 61 -20.55 -21.94 -9.86
N ARG A 62 -19.79 -21.67 -10.93
CA ARG A 62 -18.87 -22.66 -11.52
C ARG A 62 -17.50 -22.06 -11.71
N VAL A 63 -16.47 -22.89 -11.53
CA VAL A 63 -15.08 -22.61 -11.88
C VAL A 63 -14.67 -23.57 -12.97
N VAL A 64 -14.26 -23.05 -14.11
CA VAL A 64 -13.81 -23.86 -15.25
C VAL A 64 -12.29 -23.72 -15.38
N ILE A 65 -11.58 -24.82 -15.23
CA ILE A 65 -10.12 -24.87 -15.28
C ILE A 65 -9.70 -25.85 -16.38
N ASN A 66 -9.01 -25.33 -17.38
CA ASN A 66 -8.55 -26.11 -18.53
C ASN A 66 -9.70 -26.89 -19.23
N GLY A 67 -10.90 -26.29 -19.29
CA GLY A 67 -12.11 -26.88 -19.86
C GLY A 67 -12.85 -27.86 -18.94
N ARG A 68 -12.36 -28.13 -17.72
CA ARG A 68 -13.05 -28.94 -16.71
C ARG A 68 -13.87 -28.06 -15.80
N ILE A 69 -15.11 -28.43 -15.58
CA ILE A 69 -16.08 -27.69 -14.77
C ILE A 69 -16.04 -28.20 -13.33
N TYR A 70 -15.93 -27.31 -12.37
CA TYR A 70 -16.00 -27.56 -10.94
C TYR A 70 -17.12 -26.72 -10.33
N ASP A 71 -17.88 -27.29 -9.39
CA ASP A 71 -18.79 -26.50 -8.58
C ASP A 71 -17.98 -25.60 -7.63
N ALA A 72 -18.26 -24.32 -7.61
CA ALA A 72 -17.54 -23.35 -6.77
C ALA A 72 -17.74 -23.62 -5.25
N SER A 73 -18.79 -24.37 -4.88
CA SER A 73 -19.04 -24.81 -3.50
C SER A 73 -18.20 -26.03 -3.10
N ASP A 74 -17.68 -26.81 -4.07
CA ASP A 74 -16.84 -27.96 -3.78
C ASP A 74 -15.36 -27.57 -3.55
N GLY A 75 -15.12 -27.00 -2.37
CA GLY A 75 -13.76 -26.60 -1.99
C GLY A 75 -12.77 -27.78 -1.93
N HIS A 76 -13.21 -29.03 -1.77
CA HIS A 76 -12.31 -30.19 -1.77
C HIS A 76 -11.78 -30.47 -3.19
N ALA A 77 -12.66 -30.49 -4.19
CA ALA A 77 -12.28 -30.66 -5.59
C ALA A 77 -11.34 -29.57 -6.04
N LEU A 78 -11.63 -28.29 -5.71
CA LEU A 78 -10.77 -27.15 -6.06
C LEU A 78 -9.39 -27.23 -5.39
N ARG A 79 -9.30 -27.60 -4.12
CA ARG A 79 -7.99 -27.77 -3.43
C ARG A 79 -7.13 -28.88 -4.01
N SER A 80 -7.73 -29.89 -4.63
CA SER A 80 -6.96 -30.98 -5.29
C SER A 80 -6.14 -30.53 -6.49
N LEU A 81 -6.41 -29.30 -6.99
CA LEU A 81 -5.73 -28.68 -8.13
C LEU A 81 -4.50 -27.86 -7.73
N TRP A 82 -4.29 -27.64 -6.43
CA TRP A 82 -3.18 -26.82 -5.95
C TRP A 82 -1.82 -27.37 -6.38
N SER A 83 -0.90 -26.45 -6.70
CA SER A 83 0.46 -26.74 -7.19
C SER A 83 0.52 -27.53 -8.51
N LYS A 84 -0.60 -27.98 -9.06
CA LYS A 84 -0.67 -28.66 -10.35
C LYS A 84 -1.23 -27.76 -11.43
N ASP A 85 -2.45 -27.25 -11.20
CA ASP A 85 -3.20 -26.45 -12.16
C ASP A 85 -3.30 -24.97 -11.70
N ILE A 86 -3.46 -24.74 -10.39
CA ILE A 86 -3.65 -23.42 -9.81
C ILE A 86 -2.65 -23.12 -8.69
N PHE A 87 -2.20 -21.89 -8.61
CA PHE A 87 -1.32 -21.35 -7.57
C PHE A 87 -1.85 -20.00 -7.08
N LEU A 88 -1.81 -19.76 -5.76
CA LEU A 88 -2.18 -18.49 -5.15
C LEU A 88 -0.95 -17.77 -4.59
N LEU A 89 -0.75 -16.54 -4.99
CA LEU A 89 0.12 -15.57 -4.35
C LEU A 89 -0.76 -14.66 -3.48
N PRO A 90 -0.80 -14.87 -2.15
CA PRO A 90 -1.75 -14.20 -1.27
C PRO A 90 -1.28 -12.81 -0.84
N GLN A 91 -2.24 -12.00 -0.38
CA GLN A 91 -2.01 -10.63 0.09
C GLN A 91 -1.04 -10.54 1.28
N GLU A 92 -1.04 -11.53 2.17
CA GLU A 92 -0.18 -11.59 3.36
C GLU A 92 0.82 -12.75 3.25
N PRO A 93 1.99 -12.53 2.64
CA PRO A 93 2.99 -13.58 2.38
C PRO A 93 3.46 -14.31 3.63
N LEU A 94 3.65 -13.60 4.75
CA LEU A 94 4.12 -14.19 6.00
C LEU A 94 3.19 -15.27 6.54
N ASN A 95 1.87 -15.13 6.28
CA ASN A 95 0.88 -16.12 6.73
C ASN A 95 0.78 -17.33 5.80
N ALA A 96 1.29 -17.24 4.59
CA ALA A 96 1.29 -18.31 3.61
C ALA A 96 2.55 -19.17 3.64
N LEU A 97 3.65 -18.60 4.11
CA LEU A 97 4.91 -19.30 4.23
C LEU A 97 4.89 -20.27 5.44
N ALA A 98 5.47 -21.44 5.26
CA ALA A 98 5.61 -22.42 6.33
C ALA A 98 6.56 -21.89 7.43
N PRO A 99 6.10 -21.69 8.69
CA PRO A 99 6.82 -20.90 9.68
C PRO A 99 8.15 -21.51 10.12
N LEU A 100 8.36 -22.79 9.91
CA LEU A 100 9.55 -23.53 10.36
C LEU A 100 10.55 -23.81 9.24
N LEU A 101 10.21 -23.54 7.98
CA LEU A 101 11.07 -23.80 6.82
C LEU A 101 11.81 -22.54 6.36
N GLY A 102 13.04 -22.68 5.91
CA GLY A 102 13.81 -21.62 5.25
C GLY A 102 13.19 -21.24 3.90
N ALA A 103 13.47 -20.04 3.43
CA ALA A 103 12.94 -19.54 2.15
C ALA A 103 13.41 -20.43 0.98
N ASP A 104 14.67 -20.85 0.96
CA ASP A 104 15.25 -21.73 -0.05
C ASP A 104 14.53 -23.09 -0.14
N VAL A 105 14.22 -23.69 1.01
CA VAL A 105 13.46 -24.95 1.07
C VAL A 105 12.07 -24.77 0.49
N GLN A 106 11.36 -23.72 0.87
CA GLN A 106 10.00 -23.47 0.40
C GLN A 106 9.91 -23.19 -1.10
N VAL A 107 10.89 -22.48 -1.66
CA VAL A 107 11.01 -22.30 -3.11
C VAL A 107 11.37 -23.63 -3.78
N GLY A 108 12.31 -24.40 -3.20
CA GLY A 108 12.75 -25.68 -3.73
C GLY A 108 11.64 -26.75 -3.76
N GLU A 109 10.68 -26.74 -2.82
CA GLU A 109 9.53 -27.66 -2.82
C GLU A 109 8.63 -27.54 -4.07
N GLN A 110 8.67 -26.39 -4.75
CA GLN A 110 7.94 -26.19 -6.01
C GLN A 110 8.70 -26.74 -7.24
N ILE A 111 9.98 -27.07 -7.09
CA ILE A 111 10.86 -27.50 -8.16
C ILE A 111 11.03 -29.01 -8.10
N LYS A 112 10.52 -29.72 -9.10
CA LYS A 112 10.63 -31.19 -9.20
C LYS A 112 11.92 -31.61 -9.90
N ALA A 113 13.09 -31.22 -9.34
CA ALA A 113 14.39 -31.55 -9.91
C ALA A 113 15.43 -31.86 -8.81
N PRO A 114 16.47 -32.66 -9.09
CA PRO A 114 17.57 -32.89 -8.15
C PRO A 114 18.34 -31.61 -7.79
N THR A 115 18.25 -30.57 -8.62
CA THR A 115 18.89 -29.25 -8.46
C THR A 115 18.04 -28.25 -7.68
N ALA A 116 16.90 -28.69 -7.09
CA ALA A 116 15.87 -27.83 -6.51
C ALA A 116 16.41 -26.71 -5.59
N LEU A 117 17.41 -27.00 -4.73
CA LEU A 117 17.99 -25.98 -3.84
C LEU A 117 18.86 -24.96 -4.59
N ALA A 118 19.60 -25.38 -5.63
CA ALA A 118 20.41 -24.45 -6.44
C ALA A 118 19.51 -23.56 -7.29
N ASP A 119 18.45 -24.11 -7.86
CA ASP A 119 17.46 -23.37 -8.65
C ASP A 119 16.65 -22.42 -7.75
N ALA A 120 16.33 -22.84 -6.52
CA ALA A 120 15.70 -21.99 -5.51
C ALA A 120 16.60 -20.80 -5.13
N ALA A 121 17.88 -21.02 -4.92
CA ALA A 121 18.83 -19.95 -4.64
C ALA A 121 18.92 -18.94 -5.80
N THR A 122 18.89 -19.44 -7.03
CA THR A 122 18.87 -18.61 -8.25
C THR A 122 17.59 -17.78 -8.31
N ALA A 123 16.42 -18.37 -8.06
CA ALA A 123 15.15 -17.67 -8.04
C ALA A 123 15.07 -16.60 -6.95
N LEU A 124 15.58 -16.89 -5.74
CA LEU A 124 15.65 -15.92 -4.64
C LEU A 124 16.59 -14.76 -4.96
N SER A 125 17.75 -15.05 -5.56
CA SER A 125 18.70 -14.02 -5.99
C SER A 125 18.14 -13.13 -7.11
N ALA A 126 17.37 -13.70 -8.05
CA ALA A 126 16.65 -12.95 -9.08
C ALA A 126 15.63 -11.96 -8.47
N MET A 127 15.09 -12.26 -7.30
CA MET A 127 14.25 -11.37 -6.51
C MET A 127 15.07 -10.41 -5.61
N GLN A 128 16.37 -10.26 -5.85
CA GLN A 128 17.28 -9.42 -5.06
C GLN A 128 17.23 -9.73 -3.56
N LEU A 129 17.01 -10.99 -3.20
CA LEU A 129 17.16 -11.43 -1.82
C LEU A 129 18.62 -11.89 -1.63
N ASP A 130 19.32 -11.21 -0.70
CA ASP A 130 20.72 -11.53 -0.42
C ASP A 130 20.86 -12.96 0.09
N THR A 131 21.98 -13.62 -0.24
CA THR A 131 22.21 -15.03 0.08
C THR A 131 22.13 -15.34 1.58
N GLU A 132 22.49 -14.36 2.43
CA GLU A 132 22.35 -14.48 3.89
C GLU A 132 20.90 -14.64 4.36
N HIS A 133 19.92 -14.29 3.51
CA HIS A 133 18.50 -14.35 3.80
C HIS A 133 17.82 -15.60 3.25
N HIS A 134 18.49 -16.37 2.37
CA HIS A 134 17.87 -17.53 1.72
C HIS A 134 17.42 -18.62 2.71
N ARG A 135 18.16 -18.80 3.81
CA ARG A 135 17.84 -19.79 4.87
C ARG A 135 16.97 -19.23 6.00
N LYS A 136 16.64 -17.94 5.97
CA LYS A 136 15.79 -17.34 6.99
C LYS A 136 14.37 -17.89 6.94
N ARG A 137 13.79 -18.07 8.12
CA ARG A 137 12.41 -18.47 8.32
C ARG A 137 11.49 -17.24 8.23
N PRO A 138 10.18 -17.42 7.98
CA PRO A 138 9.24 -16.31 7.81
C PRO A 138 9.29 -15.24 8.91
N PHE A 139 9.43 -15.63 10.17
CA PHE A 139 9.49 -14.69 11.31
C PHE A 139 10.79 -13.86 11.38
N GLU A 140 11.82 -14.24 10.61
CA GLU A 140 13.09 -13.51 10.48
C GLU A 140 13.10 -12.59 9.25
N LEU A 141 12.03 -12.64 8.42
CA LEU A 141 11.88 -11.86 7.20
C LEU A 141 11.05 -10.60 7.46
N SER A 142 11.41 -9.51 6.81
CA SER A 142 10.50 -8.37 6.70
C SER A 142 9.35 -8.70 5.74
N GLY A 143 8.23 -7.97 5.81
CA GLY A 143 7.11 -8.16 4.89
C GLY A 143 7.52 -8.08 3.41
N GLY A 144 8.39 -7.14 3.04
CA GLY A 144 8.90 -7.03 1.67
C GLY A 144 9.86 -8.16 1.26
N MET A 145 10.58 -8.78 2.22
CA MET A 145 11.39 -9.99 1.94
C MET A 145 10.47 -11.20 1.72
N ALA A 146 9.45 -11.37 2.54
CA ALA A 146 8.46 -12.43 2.38
C ALA A 146 7.71 -12.33 1.04
N GLN A 147 7.38 -11.10 0.61
CA GLN A 147 6.78 -10.85 -0.72
C GLN A 147 7.71 -11.35 -1.84
N ARG A 148 9.01 -11.07 -1.75
CA ARG A 148 10.01 -11.52 -2.72
C ARG A 148 10.19 -13.04 -2.72
N VAL A 149 10.12 -13.69 -1.55
CA VAL A 149 10.11 -15.15 -1.45
C VAL A 149 8.88 -15.72 -2.15
N MET A 150 7.69 -15.15 -1.95
CA MET A 150 6.48 -15.58 -2.65
C MET A 150 6.55 -15.35 -4.16
N ALA A 151 7.16 -14.24 -4.61
CA ALA A 151 7.42 -14.01 -6.04
C ALA A 151 8.40 -15.04 -6.62
N ALA A 152 9.45 -15.42 -5.88
CA ALA A 152 10.35 -16.51 -6.26
C ALA A 152 9.60 -17.85 -6.36
N ILE A 153 8.73 -18.18 -5.39
CA ILE A 153 7.86 -19.36 -5.47
C ILE A 153 6.98 -19.32 -6.72
N ALA A 154 6.36 -18.16 -7.01
CA ALA A 154 5.52 -18.01 -8.19
C ALA A 154 6.31 -18.18 -9.49
N SER A 155 7.57 -17.73 -9.55
CA SER A 155 8.42 -17.87 -10.75
C SER A 155 8.73 -19.31 -11.12
N VAL A 156 8.86 -20.18 -10.13
CA VAL A 156 9.23 -21.59 -10.32
C VAL A 156 8.05 -22.57 -10.28
N THR A 157 6.83 -22.11 -9.96
CA THR A 157 5.65 -22.97 -9.90
C THR A 157 5.34 -23.59 -11.27
N CYS A 158 4.89 -24.85 -11.29
CA CYS A 158 4.42 -25.53 -12.50
C CYS A 158 2.95 -25.22 -12.82
N ALA A 159 2.21 -24.52 -11.95
CA ALA A 159 0.80 -24.23 -12.14
C ALA A 159 0.53 -23.39 -13.39
N GLY A 160 -0.45 -23.82 -14.19
CA GLY A 160 -0.85 -23.13 -15.41
C GLY A 160 -1.68 -21.86 -15.18
N ILE A 161 -2.28 -21.75 -13.98
CA ILE A 161 -3.11 -20.61 -13.57
C ILE A 161 -2.52 -20.02 -12.29
N VAL A 162 -2.28 -18.71 -12.29
CA VAL A 162 -1.76 -17.97 -11.14
C VAL A 162 -2.79 -16.94 -10.70
N ILE A 163 -3.18 -17.00 -9.44
CA ILE A 163 -4.01 -15.97 -8.80
C ILE A 163 -3.09 -15.14 -7.92
N ALA A 164 -3.01 -13.85 -8.15
CA ALA A 164 -2.16 -12.93 -7.40
C ALA A 164 -3.04 -11.88 -6.70
N ASP A 165 -3.07 -11.92 -5.38
CA ASP A 165 -3.84 -10.99 -4.56
C ASP A 165 -2.90 -9.95 -3.94
N GLU A 166 -2.99 -8.69 -4.43
CA GLU A 166 -2.16 -7.56 -4.01
C GLU A 166 -0.65 -7.84 -4.02
N PRO A 167 -0.08 -8.35 -5.12
CA PRO A 167 1.29 -8.88 -5.15
C PRO A 167 2.38 -7.83 -4.94
N THR A 168 2.08 -6.54 -5.08
CA THR A 168 3.04 -5.43 -4.94
C THR A 168 2.80 -4.58 -3.72
N LYS A 169 1.86 -4.95 -2.85
CA LYS A 169 1.50 -4.18 -1.67
C LYS A 169 2.70 -3.97 -0.73
N GLY A 170 3.00 -2.71 -0.43
CA GLY A 170 4.12 -2.34 0.46
C GLY A 170 5.51 -2.45 -0.18
N LEU A 171 5.61 -2.68 -1.49
CA LEU A 171 6.87 -2.63 -2.23
C LEU A 171 7.12 -1.22 -2.77
N ASP A 172 8.39 -0.81 -2.75
CA ASP A 172 8.85 0.38 -3.46
C ASP A 172 8.84 0.18 -4.99
N ALA A 173 9.05 1.26 -5.76
CA ALA A 173 8.94 1.23 -7.22
C ALA A 173 9.89 0.22 -7.87
N ASP A 174 11.15 0.13 -7.41
CA ASP A 174 12.14 -0.81 -7.96
C ASP A 174 11.68 -2.26 -7.78
N ARG A 175 11.16 -2.58 -6.59
CA ARG A 175 10.71 -3.94 -6.25
C ARG A 175 9.39 -4.28 -6.92
N ARG A 176 8.50 -3.30 -7.15
CA ARG A 176 7.30 -3.49 -8.00
C ARG A 176 7.69 -3.89 -9.41
N GLY A 177 8.71 -3.25 -9.99
CA GLY A 177 9.23 -3.59 -11.32
C GLY A 177 9.68 -5.06 -11.41
N MET A 178 10.42 -5.56 -10.42
CA MET A 178 10.84 -6.98 -10.40
C MET A 178 9.66 -7.95 -10.34
N VAL A 179 8.67 -7.67 -9.51
CA VAL A 179 7.46 -8.50 -9.44
C VAL A 179 6.71 -8.46 -10.77
N ALA A 180 6.64 -7.30 -11.41
CA ALA A 180 6.03 -7.16 -12.74
C ALA A 180 6.75 -8.02 -13.79
N GLU A 181 8.08 -8.08 -13.78
CA GLU A 181 8.84 -8.94 -14.72
C GLU A 181 8.54 -10.44 -14.49
N VAL A 182 8.33 -10.88 -13.25
CA VAL A 182 7.88 -12.25 -12.97
C VAL A 182 6.55 -12.53 -13.65
N PHE A 183 5.55 -11.63 -13.51
CA PHE A 183 4.25 -11.82 -14.15
C PHE A 183 4.33 -11.78 -15.67
N LYS A 184 5.19 -10.96 -16.27
CA LYS A 184 5.44 -10.97 -17.71
C LYS A 184 6.00 -12.33 -18.17
N ALA A 185 7.02 -12.84 -17.48
CA ALA A 185 7.60 -14.14 -17.79
C ALA A 185 6.58 -15.29 -17.64
N LEU A 186 5.75 -15.26 -16.61
CA LEU A 186 4.66 -16.22 -16.41
C LEU A 186 3.64 -16.16 -17.55
N ARG A 187 3.22 -14.96 -17.97
CA ARG A 187 2.34 -14.74 -19.11
C ARG A 187 2.95 -15.28 -20.40
N GLU A 188 4.21 -14.94 -20.70
CA GLU A 188 4.93 -15.38 -21.89
C GLU A 188 5.10 -16.91 -21.95
N SER A 189 5.18 -17.56 -20.79
CA SER A 189 5.16 -19.03 -20.69
C SER A 189 3.79 -19.67 -20.89
N GLY A 190 2.77 -18.89 -21.26
CA GLY A 190 1.41 -19.35 -21.55
C GLY A 190 0.54 -19.57 -20.32
N ARG A 191 0.88 -19.01 -19.16
CA ARG A 191 0.04 -19.10 -17.96
C ARG A 191 -1.09 -18.07 -18.00
N ALA A 192 -2.25 -18.44 -17.46
CA ALA A 192 -3.37 -17.54 -17.24
C ALA A 192 -3.23 -16.88 -15.85
N ILE A 193 -3.35 -15.58 -15.77
CA ILE A 193 -3.10 -14.84 -14.52
C ILE A 193 -4.32 -14.00 -14.14
N LEU A 194 -4.87 -14.26 -12.95
CA LEU A 194 -5.84 -13.38 -12.29
C LEU A 194 -5.09 -12.46 -11.33
N LEU A 195 -5.01 -11.20 -11.66
CA LEU A 195 -4.37 -10.16 -10.86
C LEU A 195 -5.44 -9.37 -10.09
N ILE A 196 -5.52 -9.55 -8.80
CA ILE A 196 -6.38 -8.77 -7.91
C ILE A 196 -5.52 -7.65 -7.33
N THR A 197 -5.86 -6.40 -7.61
CA THR A 197 -5.07 -5.27 -7.11
C THR A 197 -5.86 -3.97 -7.12
N HIS A 198 -5.37 -2.98 -6.40
CA HIS A 198 -5.79 -1.58 -6.49
C HIS A 198 -4.73 -0.71 -7.18
N ASP A 199 -3.57 -1.26 -7.54
CA ASP A 199 -2.45 -0.54 -8.15
C ASP A 199 -2.66 -0.37 -9.66
N ILE A 200 -3.16 0.82 -10.08
CA ILE A 200 -3.40 1.15 -11.49
C ILE A 200 -2.09 1.17 -12.29
N ALA A 201 -0.96 1.56 -11.69
CA ALA A 201 0.32 1.58 -12.37
C ALA A 201 0.76 0.15 -12.74
N LEU A 202 0.58 -0.82 -11.84
CA LEU A 202 0.82 -2.23 -12.14
C LEU A 202 -0.12 -2.76 -13.22
N VAL A 203 -1.40 -2.37 -13.19
CA VAL A 203 -2.39 -2.75 -14.20
C VAL A 203 -2.03 -2.21 -15.58
N ARG A 204 -1.60 -0.95 -15.69
CA ARG A 204 -1.11 -0.35 -16.95
C ARG A 204 0.07 -1.11 -17.53
N LEU A 205 0.93 -1.65 -16.67
CA LEU A 205 2.16 -2.35 -17.06
C LEU A 205 1.91 -3.78 -17.52
N LEU A 206 0.91 -4.46 -16.93
CA LEU A 206 0.77 -5.91 -17.05
C LEU A 206 -0.52 -6.38 -17.70
N ALA A 207 -1.66 -5.72 -17.45
CA ALA A 207 -2.96 -6.28 -17.74
C ALA A 207 -3.31 -6.24 -19.23
N ASP A 208 -3.79 -7.36 -19.75
CA ASP A 208 -4.39 -7.45 -21.09
C ASP A 208 -5.87 -7.06 -21.01
N GLN A 209 -6.53 -7.43 -19.90
CA GLN A 209 -7.92 -7.12 -19.61
C GLN A 209 -8.11 -6.56 -18.21
N ILE A 210 -9.15 -5.77 -18.01
CA ILE A 210 -9.55 -5.19 -16.74
C ILE A 210 -11.01 -5.53 -16.48
N ALA A 211 -11.33 -5.77 -15.20
CA ALA A 211 -12.69 -5.84 -14.69
C ALA A 211 -12.79 -4.98 -13.42
N PHE A 212 -13.74 -4.05 -13.38
CA PHE A 212 -14.04 -3.26 -12.19
C PHE A 212 -15.16 -3.92 -11.39
N LEU A 213 -14.86 -4.27 -10.14
CA LEU A 213 -15.82 -4.80 -9.17
C LEU A 213 -16.29 -3.67 -8.25
N ASP A 214 -17.56 -3.32 -8.36
CA ASP A 214 -18.25 -2.37 -7.50
C ASP A 214 -19.66 -2.85 -7.19
N GLU A 215 -20.22 -2.42 -6.08
CA GLU A 215 -21.58 -2.82 -5.65
C GLU A 215 -21.85 -4.34 -5.82
N ARG A 216 -20.84 -5.18 -5.55
CA ARG A 216 -20.84 -6.65 -5.59
C ARG A 216 -20.77 -7.28 -6.98
N THR A 217 -20.84 -6.51 -8.06
CA THR A 217 -20.89 -6.99 -9.44
C THR A 217 -19.73 -6.44 -10.28
N ILE A 218 -19.47 -7.07 -11.43
CA ILE A 218 -18.58 -6.47 -12.43
C ILE A 218 -19.39 -5.42 -13.19
N ILE A 219 -19.06 -4.15 -12.95
CA ILE A 219 -19.74 -3.00 -13.56
C ILE A 219 -19.15 -2.59 -14.90
N GLU A 220 -17.88 -2.90 -15.12
CA GLU A 220 -17.18 -2.65 -16.40
C GLU A 220 -16.07 -3.65 -16.60
N SER A 221 -15.94 -4.18 -17.82
CA SER A 221 -14.82 -5.03 -18.21
C SER A 221 -14.47 -4.84 -19.68
N GLY A 222 -13.22 -5.16 -20.05
CA GLY A 222 -12.73 -5.08 -21.42
C GLY A 222 -11.20 -5.04 -21.53
N PRO A 223 -10.67 -4.84 -22.76
CA PRO A 223 -9.23 -4.68 -22.98
C PRO A 223 -8.67 -3.52 -22.16
N ALA A 224 -7.57 -3.75 -21.46
CA ALA A 224 -6.98 -2.79 -20.53
C ALA A 224 -6.72 -1.42 -21.18
N ALA A 225 -6.12 -1.41 -22.36
CA ALA A 225 -5.83 -0.18 -23.09
C ALA A 225 -7.08 0.64 -23.42
N SER A 226 -8.22 -0.02 -23.69
CA SER A 226 -9.49 0.64 -24.00
C SER A 226 -10.15 1.21 -22.75
N VAL A 227 -10.27 0.40 -21.70
CA VAL A 227 -10.92 0.80 -20.44
C VAL A 227 -10.14 1.92 -19.74
N LEU A 228 -8.79 1.84 -19.71
CA LEU A 228 -7.96 2.89 -19.12
C LEU A 228 -8.02 4.22 -19.89
N ARG A 229 -8.24 4.18 -21.21
CA ARG A 229 -8.33 5.40 -22.04
C ARG A 229 -9.72 6.01 -22.03
N GLN A 230 -10.76 5.19 -22.08
CA GLN A 230 -12.14 5.60 -22.23
C GLN A 230 -13.07 4.76 -21.34
N PRO A 231 -12.99 4.94 -20.01
CA PRO A 231 -13.88 4.26 -19.07
C PRO A 231 -15.33 4.68 -19.30
N ARG A 232 -16.24 3.70 -19.29
CA ARG A 232 -17.67 3.90 -19.56
C ARG A 232 -18.44 4.29 -18.31
N THR A 233 -18.13 3.66 -17.17
CA THR A 233 -18.82 3.89 -15.92
C THR A 233 -18.23 5.09 -15.14
N ASP A 234 -19.04 5.77 -14.35
CA ASP A 234 -18.58 6.86 -13.49
C ASP A 234 -17.61 6.37 -12.42
N TYR A 235 -17.81 5.14 -11.94
CA TYR A 235 -16.91 4.52 -10.99
C TYR A 235 -15.51 4.32 -11.59
N ALA A 236 -15.40 3.69 -12.76
CA ALA A 236 -14.12 3.47 -13.42
C ALA A 236 -13.41 4.81 -13.76
N ARG A 237 -14.18 5.83 -14.21
CA ARG A 237 -13.63 7.18 -14.44
C ARG A 237 -13.02 7.78 -13.19
N ARG A 238 -13.75 7.75 -12.06
CA ARG A 238 -13.25 8.26 -10.77
C ARG A 238 -12.06 7.46 -10.27
N TYR A 239 -12.14 6.13 -10.39
CA TYR A 239 -11.08 5.25 -9.94
C TYR A 239 -9.76 5.50 -10.70
N ILE A 240 -9.81 5.61 -12.03
CA ILE A 240 -8.65 5.87 -12.87
C ILE A 240 -8.12 7.31 -12.66
N ALA A 241 -9.01 8.29 -12.51
CA ALA A 241 -8.62 9.68 -12.25
C ALA A 241 -7.96 9.86 -10.86
N SER A 242 -8.19 8.95 -9.93
CA SER A 242 -7.53 8.99 -8.61
C SER A 242 -6.10 8.47 -8.60
N ASP A 243 -5.57 8.01 -9.73
CA ASP A 243 -4.16 7.66 -9.92
C ASP A 243 -3.29 8.94 -9.91
N PRO A 244 -2.34 9.09 -8.96
CA PRO A 244 -1.49 10.29 -8.86
C PRO A 244 -0.71 10.63 -10.14
N SER A 245 -0.42 9.64 -10.99
CA SER A 245 0.26 9.86 -12.27
C SER A 245 -0.55 10.71 -13.26
N THR A 246 -1.87 10.82 -13.04
CA THR A 246 -2.79 11.61 -13.88
C THR A 246 -3.05 13.02 -13.35
N TRP A 247 -2.59 13.34 -12.14
CA TRP A 247 -2.86 14.64 -11.53
C TRP A 247 -2.00 15.74 -12.12
N GLU A 248 -2.56 16.95 -12.16
CA GLU A 248 -1.78 18.13 -12.54
C GLU A 248 -0.64 18.35 -11.56
N ARG A 249 0.55 18.59 -12.10
CA ARG A 249 1.73 18.87 -11.30
C ARG A 249 1.61 20.26 -10.71
N ARG A 250 1.87 20.40 -9.43
CA ARG A 250 1.92 21.71 -8.80
C ARG A 250 3.14 22.49 -9.31
N PRO A 251 2.98 23.73 -9.76
CA PRO A 251 4.10 24.57 -10.11
C PRO A 251 4.96 24.85 -8.87
N TYR A 252 6.28 24.80 -9.04
CA TYR A 252 7.21 25.16 -7.97
C TYR A 252 7.01 26.64 -7.58
N ALA A 253 6.57 26.85 -6.34
CA ALA A 253 6.48 28.20 -5.77
C ALA A 253 7.75 28.49 -4.93
N ARG A 254 8.42 29.59 -5.20
CA ARG A 254 9.44 30.10 -4.25
C ARG A 254 8.71 30.53 -2.99
N SER A 255 9.06 29.92 -1.87
CA SER A 255 8.45 30.27 -0.60
C SER A 255 9.05 31.54 -0.04
N HIS A 256 8.17 32.45 0.33
CA HIS A 256 8.49 33.59 1.20
C HIS A 256 7.98 33.41 2.63
N THR A 257 7.40 32.21 2.91
CA THR A 257 6.85 31.87 4.23
C THR A 257 7.95 31.46 5.21
N PRO A 258 7.75 31.65 6.51
CA PRO A 258 8.76 31.35 7.53
C PRO A 258 9.13 29.86 7.55
N LYS A 259 10.40 29.60 7.87
CA LYS A 259 10.86 28.24 8.14
C LYS A 259 10.27 27.75 9.46
N VAL A 260 9.67 26.57 9.45
CA VAL A 260 9.06 25.92 10.61
C VAL A 260 10.05 24.99 11.30
N ILE A 261 10.92 24.34 10.52
CA ILE A 261 12.01 23.51 11.01
C ILE A 261 13.21 23.62 10.06
N GLU A 262 14.41 23.57 10.63
CA GLU A 262 15.67 23.59 9.88
C GLU A 262 16.60 22.55 10.50
N ALA A 263 17.11 21.65 9.67
CA ALA A 263 18.15 20.68 10.03
C ALA A 263 19.47 21.10 9.37
N ASP A 264 20.55 21.07 10.15
CA ASP A 264 21.86 21.54 9.77
C ASP A 264 22.91 20.47 10.13
N HIS A 265 23.59 19.93 9.10
CA HIS A 265 24.54 18.82 9.19
C HIS A 265 24.03 17.64 10.04
N LEU A 266 22.73 17.33 9.92
CA LEU A 266 22.06 16.36 10.79
C LEU A 266 22.52 14.93 10.48
N ARG A 267 22.97 14.21 11.51
CA ARG A 267 23.32 12.78 11.46
C ARG A 267 22.31 11.96 12.23
N ILE A 268 21.75 10.95 11.60
CA ILE A 268 20.72 10.07 12.19
C ILE A 268 21.12 8.60 12.13
N GLY A 269 20.62 7.80 13.08
CA GLY A 269 20.92 6.36 13.13
C GLY A 269 20.07 5.60 14.13
N ILE A 270 20.40 4.33 14.31
CA ILE A 270 19.79 3.42 15.29
C ILE A 270 20.93 2.81 16.11
N GLY A 271 20.96 3.07 17.43
CA GLY A 271 22.11 2.76 18.25
C GLY A 271 23.37 3.44 17.69
N ASN A 272 24.43 2.68 17.44
CA ASN A 272 25.68 3.20 16.90
C ASN A 272 25.73 3.15 15.34
N ARG A 273 24.70 2.60 14.68
CA ARG A 273 24.67 2.50 13.22
C ARG A 273 24.17 3.81 12.63
N VAL A 274 25.02 4.51 11.91
CA VAL A 274 24.64 5.68 11.13
C VAL A 274 23.83 5.23 9.92
N LEU A 275 22.64 5.81 9.74
CA LEU A 275 21.78 5.58 8.58
C LEU A 275 21.92 6.69 7.54
N ALA A 276 21.98 7.94 7.98
CA ALA A 276 22.20 9.09 7.11
C ALA A 276 23.07 10.13 7.81
N ASP A 277 23.83 10.85 7.02
CA ASP A 277 24.78 11.86 7.47
C ASP A 277 24.67 13.12 6.62
N ASP A 278 25.09 14.25 7.21
CA ASP A 278 25.13 15.57 6.55
C ASP A 278 23.77 15.99 5.93
N LEU A 279 22.66 15.69 6.61
CA LEU A 279 21.34 16.08 6.13
C LEU A 279 21.10 17.56 6.37
N ASN A 280 20.93 18.31 5.28
CA ASN A 280 20.66 19.75 5.29
C ASN A 280 19.32 20.02 4.61
N PHE A 281 18.31 20.46 5.37
CA PHE A 281 17.01 20.79 4.81
C PHE A 281 16.18 21.69 5.74
N HIS A 282 15.10 22.24 5.21
CA HIS A 282 14.13 23.02 5.96
C HIS A 282 12.72 22.78 5.40
N CYS A 283 11.71 22.97 6.25
CA CYS A 283 10.30 23.00 5.87
C CYS A 283 9.71 24.37 6.15
N HIS A 284 8.83 24.82 5.27
CA HIS A 284 8.17 26.12 5.34
C HIS A 284 6.70 25.98 5.74
N ALA A 285 6.16 26.98 6.42
CA ALA A 285 4.72 27.08 6.70
C ALA A 285 3.92 27.08 5.39
N GLY A 286 2.80 26.36 5.37
CA GLY A 286 1.94 26.24 4.20
C GLY A 286 2.49 25.33 3.07
N HIS A 287 3.63 24.69 3.26
CA HIS A 287 4.27 23.88 2.23
C HIS A 287 4.23 22.38 2.56
N ILE A 288 4.07 21.56 1.51
CA ILE A 288 4.33 20.12 1.55
C ILE A 288 5.73 19.86 1.02
N SER A 289 6.61 19.35 1.88
CA SER A 289 7.92 18.84 1.51
C SER A 289 7.86 17.32 1.44
N ALA A 290 8.07 16.73 0.26
CA ALA A 290 8.11 15.28 0.11
C ALA A 290 9.52 14.73 0.32
N LEU A 291 9.62 13.66 1.11
CA LEU A 291 10.84 12.89 1.33
C LEU A 291 10.71 11.51 0.70
N LEU A 292 11.46 11.31 -0.37
CA LEU A 292 11.54 10.09 -1.16
C LEU A 292 12.79 9.28 -0.79
N GLY A 293 12.84 8.02 -1.18
CA GLY A 293 13.99 7.12 -1.00
C GLY A 293 13.59 5.67 -0.78
N LYS A 294 14.54 4.76 -0.93
CA LYS A 294 14.33 3.30 -0.79
C LYS A 294 13.82 2.93 0.62
N SER A 295 13.13 1.80 0.71
CA SER A 295 12.69 1.26 2.01
C SER A 295 13.91 0.93 2.88
N GLY A 296 13.84 1.29 4.18
CA GLY A 296 14.93 1.04 5.13
C GLY A 296 16.08 2.07 5.12
N ILE A 297 16.06 3.08 4.24
CA ILE A 297 17.15 4.08 4.13
C ILE A 297 17.22 5.07 5.30
N GLY A 298 16.19 5.13 6.16
CA GLY A 298 16.18 6.02 7.32
C GLY A 298 15.11 7.10 7.34
N LYS A 299 14.18 7.16 6.35
CA LYS A 299 13.11 8.18 6.28
C LYS A 299 12.29 8.28 7.56
N THR A 300 11.78 7.17 8.06
CA THR A 300 11.01 7.11 9.32
C THR A 300 11.87 7.48 10.52
N THR A 301 13.16 7.12 10.51
CA THR A 301 14.12 7.52 11.57
C THR A 301 14.31 9.02 11.56
N LEU A 302 14.45 9.66 10.38
CA LEU A 302 14.49 11.11 10.26
C LEU A 302 13.23 11.74 10.85
N GLY A 303 12.03 11.25 10.46
CA GLY A 303 10.77 11.72 11.03
C GLY A 303 10.73 11.63 12.56
N ARG A 304 11.17 10.51 13.14
CA ARG A 304 11.27 10.33 14.60
C ARG A 304 12.26 11.29 15.26
N THR A 305 13.40 11.53 14.61
CA THR A 305 14.43 12.47 15.11
C THR A 305 13.88 13.89 15.10
N LEU A 306 13.18 14.30 14.04
CA LEU A 306 12.53 15.61 13.97
C LEU A 306 11.46 15.80 15.05
N LEU A 307 10.72 14.74 15.40
CA LEU A 307 9.74 14.74 16.49
C LEU A 307 10.38 14.74 17.89
N GLY A 308 11.70 14.56 17.99
CA GLY A 308 12.38 14.38 19.28
C GLY A 308 12.18 13.01 19.92
N GLN A 309 11.66 12.03 19.16
CA GLN A 309 11.48 10.64 19.59
C GLN A 309 12.76 9.80 19.44
N ALA A 310 13.74 10.31 18.75
CA ALA A 310 15.08 9.75 18.64
C ALA A 310 16.12 10.87 18.74
N THR A 311 17.23 10.60 19.43
CA THR A 311 18.32 11.55 19.56
C THR A 311 19.17 11.55 18.29
N PRO A 312 19.48 12.70 17.68
CA PRO A 312 20.42 12.77 16.57
C PRO A 312 21.82 12.33 17.01
N LEU A 313 22.55 11.70 16.13
CA LEU A 313 23.95 11.31 16.36
C LEU A 313 24.92 12.47 16.15
N GLY A 314 24.48 13.56 15.50
CA GLY A 314 25.25 14.78 15.25
C GLY A 314 24.42 15.83 14.54
N GLY A 315 24.96 17.03 14.38
CA GLY A 315 24.28 18.16 13.78
C GLY A 315 23.28 18.86 14.70
N SER A 316 22.41 19.69 14.13
CA SER A 316 21.44 20.44 14.91
C SER A 316 20.06 20.51 14.22
N ILE A 317 19.02 20.68 15.03
CA ILE A 317 17.65 20.90 14.58
C ILE A 317 17.16 22.18 15.23
N ARG A 318 16.87 23.19 14.42
CA ARG A 318 16.29 24.47 14.88
C ARG A 318 14.77 24.39 14.71
N ARG A 319 14.06 24.77 15.75
CA ARG A 319 12.59 24.87 15.81
C ARG A 319 12.20 26.28 16.25
N PRO A 320 11.04 26.80 15.84
CA PRO A 320 10.57 28.09 16.36
C PRO A 320 10.46 28.07 17.89
N ILE A 321 10.86 29.15 18.53
CA ILE A 321 10.88 29.29 20.00
C ILE A 321 9.48 29.13 20.63
N ALA A 322 8.41 29.37 19.88
CA ALA A 322 7.01 29.26 20.31
C ALA A 322 6.41 27.85 20.24
N SER A 323 7.23 26.82 20.06
CA SER A 323 6.70 25.45 19.92
C SER A 323 6.31 24.85 21.27
N HIS A 324 5.02 24.92 21.60
CA HIS A 324 4.40 24.07 22.61
C HIS A 324 4.66 22.61 22.22
N GLY A 325 4.68 21.66 23.15
CA GLY A 325 4.93 20.23 22.88
C GLY A 325 4.00 19.58 21.86
N ARG A 326 2.96 20.29 21.40
CA ARG A 326 2.00 19.90 20.35
C ARG A 326 2.34 20.44 18.96
N PHE A 327 3.37 21.28 18.84
CA PHE A 327 3.73 21.96 17.57
C PHE A 327 4.07 20.97 16.45
N LEU A 328 4.75 19.88 16.77
CA LEU A 328 5.08 18.81 15.84
C LEU A 328 4.18 17.60 16.11
N GLN A 329 3.44 17.17 15.11
CA GLN A 329 2.58 16.00 15.17
C GLN A 329 2.95 14.97 14.11
N LYS A 330 2.61 13.71 14.35
CA LYS A 330 2.81 12.61 13.39
C LYS A 330 1.48 11.99 12.99
N LEU A 331 1.27 11.87 11.68
CA LEU A 331 0.24 10.99 11.14
C LEU A 331 0.85 9.60 10.89
N HIS A 332 0.30 8.59 11.54
CA HIS A 332 0.80 7.23 11.45
C HIS A 332 0.34 6.54 10.16
N GLN A 333 1.17 5.65 9.64
CA GLN A 333 0.86 4.79 8.49
C GLN A 333 -0.38 3.91 8.74
N ASP A 334 -0.55 3.42 9.97
CA ASP A 334 -1.72 2.66 10.39
C ASP A 334 -2.60 3.54 11.30
N PRO A 335 -3.69 4.12 10.76
CA PRO A 335 -4.51 5.05 11.51
C PRO A 335 -5.28 4.37 12.66
N THR A 336 -5.53 3.06 12.56
CA THR A 336 -6.26 2.33 13.61
C THR A 336 -5.46 2.26 14.90
N ARG A 337 -4.13 2.30 14.83
CA ARG A 337 -3.23 2.32 16.01
C ARG A 337 -3.26 3.62 16.81
N VAL A 338 -3.85 4.67 16.26
CA VAL A 338 -4.04 5.95 16.96
C VAL A 338 -5.16 5.85 17.98
N PHE A 339 -6.08 4.90 17.81
CA PHE A 339 -7.26 4.69 18.63
C PHE A 339 -7.16 3.40 19.45
N SER A 340 -7.62 3.43 20.70
CA SER A 340 -7.70 2.23 21.51
C SER A 340 -8.71 1.23 20.92
N PRO A 341 -8.34 -0.04 20.66
CA PRO A 341 -9.26 -1.01 20.08
C PRO A 341 -10.43 -1.38 20.99
N TRP A 342 -10.31 -1.08 22.27
CA TRP A 342 -11.29 -1.44 23.31
C TRP A 342 -12.32 -0.35 23.59
N GLN A 343 -12.09 0.86 23.09
CA GLN A 343 -12.94 2.04 23.34
C GLN A 343 -13.66 2.48 22.08
N SER A 344 -14.75 3.26 22.24
CA SER A 344 -15.34 3.97 21.13
C SER A 344 -14.41 5.09 20.64
N LEU A 345 -14.55 5.47 19.39
CA LEU A 345 -13.76 6.56 18.80
C LEU A 345 -14.01 7.89 19.50
N GLY A 346 -15.24 8.12 19.97
CA GLY A 346 -15.60 9.29 20.78
C GLY A 346 -14.81 9.33 22.09
N ARG A 347 -14.69 8.18 22.78
CA ARG A 347 -13.89 8.13 24.02
C ARG A 347 -12.42 8.42 23.74
N SER A 348 -11.89 7.93 22.63
CA SER A 348 -10.51 8.25 22.22
C SER A 348 -10.31 9.73 21.86
N MET A 349 -11.36 10.43 21.42
CA MET A 349 -11.33 11.90 21.23
C MET A 349 -11.37 12.65 22.57
N GLU A 350 -12.15 12.15 23.54
CA GLU A 350 -12.20 12.72 24.91
C GLU A 350 -10.82 12.74 25.60
N ASP A 351 -9.88 11.88 25.21
CA ASP A 351 -8.50 11.91 25.71
C ASP A 351 -7.80 13.26 25.43
N LEU A 352 -8.24 14.01 24.43
CA LEU A 352 -7.75 15.36 24.14
C LEU A 352 -8.08 16.35 25.25
N ARG A 353 -9.08 16.09 26.08
CA ARG A 353 -9.47 16.90 27.25
C ARG A 353 -8.32 17.04 28.26
N GLY A 354 -7.46 16.01 28.37
CA GLY A 354 -6.29 16.01 29.25
C GLY A 354 -5.16 16.93 28.81
N LEU A 355 -5.25 17.53 27.63
CA LEU A 355 -4.25 18.49 27.14
C LEU A 355 -4.52 19.90 27.70
N PRO A 356 -3.50 20.76 27.80
CA PRO A 356 -3.72 22.19 27.99
C PRO A 356 -4.70 22.70 26.92
N ASP A 357 -5.70 23.49 27.33
CA ASP A 357 -6.81 23.97 26.48
C ASP A 357 -7.69 22.84 25.88
N GLY A 358 -7.73 21.67 26.53
CA GLY A 358 -8.41 20.47 26.02
C GLY A 358 -9.90 20.67 25.70
N GLU A 359 -10.63 21.50 26.47
CA GLU A 359 -12.03 21.83 26.16
C GLU A 359 -12.15 22.61 24.83
N HIS A 360 -11.25 23.56 24.58
CA HIS A 360 -11.23 24.28 23.32
C HIS A 360 -10.86 23.34 22.17
N ILE A 361 -9.87 22.45 22.35
CA ILE A 361 -9.47 21.45 21.36
C ILE A 361 -10.67 20.55 21.00
N LEU A 362 -11.42 20.08 22.00
CA LEU A 362 -12.60 19.24 21.77
C LEU A 362 -13.71 19.97 21.04
N SER A 363 -13.86 21.28 21.28
CA SER A 363 -14.88 22.10 20.60
C SER A 363 -14.63 22.25 19.09
N GLU A 364 -13.40 22.09 18.62
CA GLU A 364 -13.03 22.12 17.19
C GLU A 364 -13.36 20.79 16.47
N VAL A 365 -13.42 19.66 17.19
CA VAL A 365 -13.61 18.32 16.58
C VAL A 365 -14.85 18.21 15.70
N PRO A 366 -16.05 18.69 16.09
CA PRO A 366 -17.22 18.60 15.24
C PRO A 366 -17.11 19.36 13.91
N GLY A 367 -16.50 20.54 13.93
CA GLY A 367 -16.23 21.36 12.74
C GLY A 367 -15.24 20.70 11.80
N LEU A 368 -14.16 20.16 12.35
CA LEU A 368 -13.18 19.39 11.60
C LEU A 368 -13.78 18.10 11.02
N MET A 369 -14.58 17.35 11.77
CA MET A 369 -15.28 16.18 11.24
C MET A 369 -16.15 16.53 10.03
N GLN A 370 -16.89 17.64 10.10
CA GLN A 370 -17.68 18.12 8.97
C GLN A 370 -16.78 18.49 7.77
N ARG A 371 -15.67 19.22 8.00
CA ARG A 371 -14.70 19.60 6.96
C ARG A 371 -14.11 18.38 6.25
N PHE A 372 -13.91 17.25 6.99
CA PHE A 372 -13.37 16.00 6.48
C PHE A 372 -14.44 15.00 6.01
N GLY A 373 -15.69 15.41 5.92
CA GLY A 373 -16.82 14.58 5.45
C GLY A 373 -17.09 13.37 6.35
N LEU A 374 -16.84 13.49 7.65
CA LEU A 374 -17.09 12.44 8.63
C LEU A 374 -18.42 12.66 9.35
N ARG A 375 -19.21 11.59 9.44
CA ARG A 375 -20.48 11.60 10.16
C ARG A 375 -20.24 11.48 11.66
N ARG A 376 -21.05 12.16 12.46
CA ARG A 376 -20.94 12.15 13.94
C ARG A 376 -21.21 10.78 14.56
N ASP A 377 -22.04 9.94 13.91
CA ASP A 377 -22.33 8.58 14.39
C ASP A 377 -21.09 7.67 14.42
N LEU A 378 -20.02 8.00 13.67
CA LEU A 378 -18.72 7.31 13.74
C LEU A 378 -18.13 7.31 15.14
N LEU A 379 -18.37 8.36 15.93
CA LEU A 379 -17.84 8.48 17.28
C LEU A 379 -18.36 7.39 18.24
N ALA A 380 -19.53 6.82 17.97
CA ALA A 380 -20.09 5.71 18.74
C ALA A 380 -19.46 4.35 18.40
N ARG A 381 -18.75 4.26 17.26
CA ARG A 381 -18.16 3.01 16.77
C ARG A 381 -16.78 2.78 17.39
N ARG A 382 -16.30 1.53 17.27
CA ARG A 382 -14.92 1.14 17.61
C ARG A 382 -14.04 1.16 16.35
N PRO A 383 -12.69 1.23 16.49
CA PRO A 383 -11.76 1.31 15.35
C PRO A 383 -11.94 0.20 14.30
N HIS A 384 -12.28 -1.02 14.69
CA HIS A 384 -12.51 -2.15 13.78
C HIS A 384 -13.85 -2.11 13.04
N GLN A 385 -14.72 -1.14 13.35
CA GLN A 385 -16.06 -0.98 12.76
C GLN A 385 -16.12 0.14 11.71
N ILE A 386 -14.99 0.75 11.39
CA ILE A 386 -14.87 1.83 10.40
C ILE A 386 -13.89 1.45 9.30
N SER A 387 -14.04 2.08 8.14
CA SER A 387 -13.11 1.90 7.02
C SER A 387 -11.74 2.53 7.31
N GLY A 388 -10.70 2.06 6.63
CA GLY A 388 -9.35 2.64 6.74
C GLY A 388 -9.32 4.14 6.41
N GLY A 389 -10.09 4.55 5.40
CA GLY A 389 -10.22 5.97 5.03
C GLY A 389 -10.93 6.82 6.09
N GLU A 390 -11.99 6.29 6.74
CA GLU A 390 -12.63 6.97 7.87
C GLU A 390 -11.67 7.09 9.06
N ALA A 391 -10.92 6.02 9.36
CA ALA A 391 -9.92 6.02 10.42
C ALA A 391 -8.81 7.05 10.16
N GLN A 392 -8.33 7.14 8.91
CA GLN A 392 -7.28 8.09 8.52
C GLN A 392 -7.76 9.54 8.65
N ARG A 393 -8.95 9.84 8.15
CA ARG A 393 -9.54 11.17 8.28
C ARG A 393 -9.82 11.54 9.74
N LEU A 394 -10.28 10.59 10.56
CA LEU A 394 -10.51 10.83 11.97
C LEU A 394 -9.20 11.03 12.75
N ALA A 395 -8.13 10.33 12.38
CA ALA A 395 -6.79 10.56 12.92
C ALA A 395 -6.28 11.97 12.57
N LEU A 396 -6.53 12.44 11.34
CA LEU A 396 -6.25 13.82 10.93
C LEU A 396 -7.04 14.83 11.75
N VAL A 397 -8.35 14.63 11.95
CA VAL A 397 -9.19 15.47 12.80
C VAL A 397 -8.60 15.60 14.20
N ARG A 398 -8.19 14.47 14.82
CA ARG A 398 -7.58 14.44 16.14
C ARG A 398 -6.29 15.27 16.21
N ILE A 399 -5.45 15.16 15.19
CA ILE A 399 -4.20 15.90 15.09
C ILE A 399 -4.47 17.40 14.88
N LEU A 400 -5.30 17.75 13.92
CA LEU A 400 -5.56 19.14 13.53
C LEU A 400 -6.30 19.94 14.61
N ALA A 401 -7.12 19.27 15.43
CA ALA A 401 -7.76 19.90 16.60
C ALA A 401 -6.73 20.51 17.56
N THR A 402 -5.50 19.97 17.61
CA THR A 402 -4.43 20.53 18.43
C THR A 402 -3.68 21.70 17.80
N LYS A 403 -4.10 22.14 16.60
CA LYS A 403 -3.49 23.26 15.84
C LYS A 403 -1.95 23.15 15.76
N PRO A 404 -1.42 22.04 15.17
CA PRO A 404 0.04 21.88 15.05
C PRO A 404 0.61 22.87 14.03
N GLY A 405 1.87 23.25 14.21
CA GLY A 405 2.61 24.04 13.20
C GLY A 405 3.23 23.17 12.10
N MET A 406 3.47 21.89 12.40
CA MET A 406 4.02 20.94 11.43
C MET A 406 3.47 19.53 11.63
N LEU A 407 3.18 18.86 10.52
CA LEU A 407 2.76 17.46 10.44
C LEU A 407 3.81 16.63 9.71
N ILE A 408 4.24 15.53 10.33
CA ILE A 408 5.02 14.49 9.65
C ILE A 408 4.07 13.37 9.27
N ALA A 409 3.80 13.22 7.98
CA ALA A 409 2.93 12.21 7.40
C ALA A 409 3.79 11.07 6.81
N ASP A 410 3.91 9.96 7.54
CA ASP A 410 4.75 8.82 7.20
C ASP A 410 3.90 7.78 6.47
N GLU A 411 4.00 7.76 5.13
CA GLU A 411 3.21 6.92 4.22
C GLU A 411 1.69 6.94 4.51
N PRO A 412 1.07 8.13 4.56
CA PRO A 412 -0.28 8.29 5.09
C PRO A 412 -1.38 7.60 4.26
N THR A 413 -1.06 7.15 3.05
CA THR A 413 -2.04 6.60 2.11
C THR A 413 -1.68 5.20 1.60
N SER A 414 -0.59 4.59 2.06
CA SER A 414 -0.06 3.32 1.55
C SER A 414 -0.99 2.10 1.73
N ARG A 415 -2.06 2.25 2.52
CA ARG A 415 -3.05 1.18 2.77
C ARG A 415 -4.46 1.54 2.28
N LEU A 416 -4.59 2.64 1.55
CA LEU A 416 -5.86 3.15 1.07
C LEU A 416 -6.03 2.88 -0.41
N ASP A 417 -7.27 2.64 -0.81
CA ASP A 417 -7.63 2.56 -2.23
C ASP A 417 -7.45 3.91 -2.92
N PRO A 418 -7.17 3.94 -4.23
CA PRO A 418 -6.87 5.18 -4.95
C PRO A 418 -7.88 6.31 -4.75
N PRO A 419 -9.21 6.11 -4.77
CA PRO A 419 -10.16 7.19 -4.52
C PRO A 419 -10.09 7.75 -3.09
N VAL A 420 -9.84 6.88 -2.10
CA VAL A 420 -9.69 7.30 -0.70
C VAL A 420 -8.34 7.98 -0.48
N GLN A 421 -7.29 7.47 -1.11
CA GLN A 421 -5.97 8.11 -1.15
C GLN A 421 -6.06 9.55 -1.68
N GLU A 422 -6.70 9.74 -2.84
CA GLU A 422 -6.93 11.07 -3.42
C GLU A 422 -7.61 12.01 -2.43
N GLN A 423 -8.68 11.57 -1.77
CA GLN A 423 -9.38 12.38 -0.78
C GLN A 423 -8.47 12.81 0.37
N VAL A 424 -7.72 11.89 0.98
CA VAL A 424 -6.79 12.20 2.08
C VAL A 424 -5.73 13.20 1.63
N ILE A 425 -5.16 13.00 0.45
CA ILE A 425 -4.15 13.90 -0.11
C ILE A 425 -4.70 15.29 -0.39
N ARG A 426 -5.90 15.39 -0.95
CA ARG A 426 -6.60 16.68 -1.14
C ARG A 426 -6.83 17.39 0.19
N TYR A 427 -7.18 16.66 1.25
CA TYR A 427 -7.31 17.23 2.59
C TYR A 427 -5.97 17.73 3.14
N LEU A 428 -4.89 16.95 3.03
CA LEU A 428 -3.56 17.40 3.44
C LEU A 428 -3.15 18.67 2.69
N ARG A 429 -3.40 18.74 1.38
CA ARG A 429 -3.11 19.92 0.58
C ARG A 429 -3.92 21.13 1.04
N LYS A 430 -5.23 20.93 1.23
CA LYS A 430 -6.13 21.99 1.70
C LYS A 430 -5.70 22.55 3.05
N VAL A 431 -5.32 21.69 4.00
CA VAL A 431 -4.84 22.11 5.33
C VAL A 431 -3.50 22.86 5.23
N ALA A 432 -2.60 22.43 4.36
CA ALA A 432 -1.35 23.15 4.14
C ALA A 432 -1.64 24.56 3.59
N ASP A 433 -2.51 24.71 2.59
CA ASP A 433 -2.81 25.99 1.96
C ASP A 433 -3.63 26.94 2.85
N GLU A 434 -4.64 26.44 3.57
CA GLU A 434 -5.60 27.25 4.34
C GLU A 434 -5.15 27.51 5.78
N ASP A 435 -4.51 26.54 6.42
CA ASP A 435 -4.13 26.60 7.82
C ASP A 435 -2.61 26.86 8.01
N GLU A 436 -1.90 27.15 6.91
CA GLU A 436 -0.44 27.38 6.87
C GLU A 436 0.37 26.25 7.51
N LEU A 437 -0.19 25.01 7.53
CA LEU A 437 0.45 23.85 8.12
C LEU A 437 1.65 23.40 7.28
N ALA A 438 2.83 23.33 7.88
CA ALA A 438 3.97 22.67 7.26
C ALA A 438 3.78 21.15 7.26
N ILE A 439 3.98 20.49 6.11
CA ILE A 439 3.85 19.03 6.03
C ILE A 439 5.15 18.42 5.49
N LEU A 440 5.73 17.47 6.22
CA LEU A 440 6.74 16.57 5.71
C LEU A 440 6.06 15.26 5.32
N LEU A 441 5.87 15.06 4.03
CA LEU A 441 5.31 13.84 3.46
C LEU A 441 6.42 12.83 3.17
N ILE A 442 6.49 11.76 3.92
CA ILE A 442 7.38 10.63 3.65
C ILE A 442 6.60 9.66 2.77
N THR A 443 7.10 9.37 1.58
CA THR A 443 6.47 8.45 0.64
C THR A 443 7.51 7.78 -0.26
N HIS A 444 7.15 6.64 -0.82
CA HIS A 444 7.87 5.99 -1.91
C HIS A 444 7.21 6.21 -3.28
N ASP A 445 6.07 6.90 -3.30
CA ASP A 445 5.32 7.22 -4.50
C ASP A 445 5.81 8.55 -5.10
N GLY A 446 6.58 8.43 -6.18
CA GLY A 446 7.15 9.57 -6.87
C GLY A 446 6.12 10.42 -7.62
N ASP A 447 5.06 9.79 -8.16
CA ASP A 447 3.99 10.49 -8.87
C ASP A 447 3.18 11.31 -7.88
N LEU A 448 2.84 10.73 -6.74
CA LEU A 448 2.19 11.45 -5.64
C LEU A 448 3.03 12.65 -5.19
N ALA A 449 4.31 12.43 -4.92
CA ALA A 449 5.22 13.51 -4.50
C ALA A 449 5.31 14.62 -5.56
N THR A 450 5.30 14.27 -6.85
CA THR A 450 5.36 15.24 -7.96
C THR A 450 4.07 16.03 -8.09
N ALA A 451 2.93 15.40 -7.84
CA ALA A 451 1.64 16.04 -7.99
C ALA A 451 1.35 17.08 -6.89
N ILE A 452 1.78 16.80 -5.64
CA ILE A 452 1.31 17.60 -4.50
C ILE A 452 2.39 18.38 -3.75
N ALA A 453 3.68 18.00 -3.86
CA ALA A 453 4.72 18.61 -3.06
C ALA A 453 5.25 19.91 -3.68
N ASP A 454 5.43 20.90 -2.83
CA ASP A 454 6.11 22.17 -3.16
C ASP A 454 7.63 21.97 -3.24
N ARG A 455 8.17 21.01 -2.48
CA ARG A 455 9.58 20.62 -2.49
C ARG A 455 9.73 19.11 -2.46
N ARG A 456 10.66 18.57 -3.23
CA ARG A 456 10.95 17.13 -3.27
C ARG A 456 12.40 16.87 -2.91
N MET A 457 12.60 15.94 -1.99
CA MET A 457 13.90 15.54 -1.47
C MET A 457 14.05 14.03 -1.63
N LEU A 458 15.21 13.57 -2.08
CA LEU A 458 15.53 12.16 -2.24
C LEU A 458 16.69 11.77 -1.31
N MET A 459 16.43 10.80 -0.43
CA MET A 459 17.50 10.14 0.32
C MET A 459 18.12 9.04 -0.54
N VAL A 460 19.44 9.12 -0.75
CA VAL A 460 20.22 8.13 -1.51
C VAL A 460 21.37 7.64 -0.66
N ALA A 461 21.61 6.34 -0.65
CA ALA A 461 22.80 5.73 -0.08
C ALA A 461 23.61 5.07 -1.20
N GLU A 462 24.88 5.39 -1.28
CA GLU A 462 25.85 4.63 -2.07
C GLU A 462 26.31 3.40 -1.28
N ALA A 463 26.85 2.40 -1.97
CA ALA A 463 27.26 1.15 -1.33
C ALA A 463 28.15 1.40 -0.10
N ALA A 464 27.71 0.90 1.06
CA ALA A 464 28.37 0.99 2.37
C ALA A 464 28.52 2.40 2.98
N SER A 465 27.92 3.45 2.38
CA SER A 465 27.94 4.81 2.91
C SER A 465 26.61 5.20 3.56
N PRO A 466 26.60 6.08 4.57
CA PRO A 466 25.37 6.68 5.08
C PRO A 466 24.61 7.40 3.97
N ALA A 467 23.28 7.44 4.07
CA ALA A 467 22.46 8.14 3.09
C ALA A 467 22.68 9.65 3.18
N ILE A 468 22.61 10.32 2.04
CA ILE A 468 22.62 11.78 1.89
C ILE A 468 21.30 12.25 1.29
N LEU A 469 21.03 13.56 1.34
CA LEU A 469 19.79 14.16 0.88
C LEU A 469 20.05 15.02 -0.36
N HIS A 470 19.33 14.73 -1.44
CA HIS A 470 19.34 15.54 -2.65
C HIS A 470 18.03 16.29 -2.82
N ASP A 471 18.09 17.57 -3.14
CA ASP A 471 16.93 18.33 -3.58
C ASP A 471 16.66 18.03 -5.06
N ILE A 472 15.55 17.37 -5.32
CA ILE A 472 15.14 16.96 -6.66
C ILE A 472 13.88 17.71 -7.14
N THR A 473 13.55 18.83 -6.51
CA THR A 473 12.32 19.59 -6.80
C THR A 473 12.17 19.91 -8.28
N ARG A 474 13.27 20.18 -8.99
CA ARG A 474 13.28 20.52 -10.42
C ARG A 474 13.61 19.35 -11.34
N ALA A 475 13.99 18.20 -10.79
CA ALA A 475 14.39 17.05 -11.59
C ALA A 475 13.16 16.26 -12.10
N PRO A 476 13.18 15.73 -13.34
CA PRO A 476 12.20 14.75 -13.77
C PRO A 476 12.44 13.43 -13.04
N LEU A 477 11.36 12.74 -12.64
CA LEU A 477 11.46 11.48 -11.88
C LEU A 477 11.99 10.28 -12.71
N HIS A 478 12.01 10.39 -14.04
CA HIS A 478 12.51 9.30 -14.91
C HIS A 478 14.02 9.02 -14.76
N ASN A 479 14.74 9.82 -13.99
CA ASN A 479 16.19 9.72 -13.76
C ASN A 479 16.53 9.43 -12.27
N ILE A 480 15.57 8.94 -11.47
CA ILE A 480 15.76 8.75 -10.01
C ILE A 480 15.50 7.30 -9.62
#